data_ebf87ea7c7a54ef3da5fd0f8eee1cee9
#
_entry.id   ebf87ea7c7a54ef3da5fd0f8eee1cee9
#
_cell.length_a   1.000
_cell.length_b   1.000
_cell.length_c   1.000
_cell.angle_alpha   90.00
_cell.angle_beta   90.00
_cell.angle_gamma   90.00
#
_symmetry.space_group_name_H-M   'P 1'
#
loop_
_entity.id
_entity.type
_entity.pdbx_description
1 polymer ?
#
loop_
_entity_poly.entity_id
_entity_poly.type
_entity_poly.pdbx_seq_one_letter_code
_entity_poly.pdbx_strand_id
1 'polypeptide(L)'
;DYTGESGWTWPFIQWNDPVNRRSFWANSYDGAAGYTKVSYAGIGTETEWTRYYNENTNHANHSQLLVAATIKASSDGLTINPTDPTIGDLAKFGPTYYTKDDFLTVVANEVAALGVTVGGVAFDKSCLVIKAKTGFYSYVALASAVAFDDPAFQATTLAKLADYDDILFWEDGKAYFFTHVEHFGPDAGVNAFGIVRNHYYEITINSIAGLGTPVSDENEPEVI
;
A
#
# COMPACT_ATOMS: atom_id res chain seq x y z
N ASP A 1 13.60 8.66 -23.61
CA ASP A 1 12.62 8.96 -24.62
C ASP A 1 12.28 10.45 -24.59
N TYR A 2 12.62 11.16 -25.66
CA TYR A 2 12.33 12.59 -25.80
C TYR A 2 11.07 12.85 -26.64
N THR A 3 10.22 11.85 -26.77
CA THR A 3 9.01 11.94 -27.59
C THR A 3 7.93 12.84 -26.98
N GLY A 4 8.15 13.50 -25.92
CA GLY A 4 7.21 14.46 -25.34
C GLY A 4 7.62 15.90 -25.46
N GLU A 5 8.87 16.16 -25.84
CA GLU A 5 9.39 17.52 -25.89
C GLU A 5 9.69 17.94 -27.32
N SER A 6 8.96 18.92 -27.80
CA SER A 6 9.24 19.67 -29.03
C SER A 6 9.46 18.87 -30.31
N GLY A 7 8.70 17.79 -30.53
CA GLY A 7 8.67 17.12 -31.82
C GLY A 7 9.87 16.24 -32.17
N TRP A 8 10.71 15.92 -31.24
CA TRP A 8 11.75 14.91 -31.42
C TRP A 8 11.14 13.52 -31.40
N THR A 9 10.99 12.90 -32.53
CA THR A 9 10.72 11.48 -32.67
C THR A 9 12.00 10.78 -33.09
N TRP A 10 12.45 9.82 -32.31
CA TRP A 10 13.47 8.89 -32.75
C TRP A 10 12.85 7.96 -33.80
N PRO A 11 13.28 8.02 -35.05
CA PRO A 11 12.63 7.28 -36.13
C PRO A 11 12.75 5.76 -35.99
N PHE A 12 13.55 5.27 -35.04
CA PHE A 12 13.86 3.85 -34.93
C PHE A 12 13.44 3.20 -33.61
N ILE A 13 13.07 3.98 -32.61
CA ILE A 13 12.79 3.44 -31.27
C ILE A 13 11.59 4.21 -30.69
N GLN A 14 10.47 3.57 -30.70
CA GLN A 14 9.33 3.99 -29.88
C GLN A 14 9.42 3.21 -28.55
N TRP A 15 9.84 3.89 -27.50
CA TRP A 15 10.00 3.28 -26.18
C TRP A 15 8.69 2.72 -25.61
N ASN A 16 7.57 3.23 -26.10
CA ASN A 16 6.24 2.76 -25.72
C ASN A 16 5.81 1.50 -26.49
N ASP A 17 6.54 1.12 -27.54
CA ASP A 17 6.24 -0.07 -28.32
C ASP A 17 7.09 -1.23 -27.81
N PRO A 18 6.48 -2.25 -27.21
CA PRO A 18 7.19 -3.42 -26.69
C PRO A 18 7.96 -4.20 -27.75
N VAL A 19 7.50 -4.17 -28.98
CA VAL A 19 8.16 -4.87 -30.10
C VAL A 19 9.49 -4.24 -30.48
N ASN A 20 9.62 -2.93 -30.31
CA ASN A 20 10.81 -2.17 -30.66
C ASN A 20 11.78 -1.95 -29.50
N ARG A 21 11.46 -2.45 -28.31
CA ARG A 21 12.37 -2.38 -27.17
C ARG A 21 13.57 -3.28 -27.37
N ARG A 22 14.75 -2.70 -27.33
CA ARG A 22 16.02 -3.43 -27.41
C ARG A 22 16.53 -3.93 -26.07
N SER A 23 15.68 -4.14 -25.10
CA SER A 23 16.09 -4.70 -23.82
C SER A 23 15.96 -6.22 -23.86
N PHE A 24 17.04 -6.89 -24.15
CA PHE A 24 17.13 -8.36 -24.13
C PHE A 24 17.10 -8.96 -22.73
N TRP A 25 17.14 -8.12 -21.72
CA TRP A 25 17.31 -8.50 -20.31
C TRP A 25 16.08 -8.19 -19.47
N ALA A 26 14.98 -7.76 -20.06
CA ALA A 26 13.73 -7.56 -19.33
C ALA A 26 13.15 -8.91 -18.89
N ASN A 27 12.94 -9.07 -17.61
CA ASN A 27 12.36 -10.29 -17.05
C ASN A 27 10.92 -10.54 -17.51
N SER A 28 10.15 -9.50 -17.69
CA SER A 28 8.82 -9.57 -18.27
C SER A 28 8.36 -8.19 -18.74
N TYR A 29 7.59 -8.20 -19.80
CA TYR A 29 6.80 -7.07 -20.23
C TYR A 29 5.44 -7.62 -20.64
N ASP A 30 4.39 -7.22 -19.96
CA ASP A 30 3.05 -7.76 -20.23
C ASP A 30 2.23 -6.90 -21.21
N GLY A 31 2.89 -6.19 -22.09
CA GLY A 31 2.27 -5.56 -23.25
C GLY A 31 1.52 -4.25 -22.95
N ALA A 32 0.22 -4.21 -23.18
CA ALA A 32 -0.55 -3.00 -23.34
C ALA A 32 -0.59 -2.05 -22.12
N ALA A 33 -0.33 -2.54 -20.91
CA ALA A 33 -0.33 -1.72 -19.69
C ALA A 33 1.06 -1.19 -19.33
N GLY A 34 2.13 -1.76 -19.88
CA GLY A 34 3.52 -1.30 -19.66
C GLY A 34 4.08 -1.53 -18.26
N TYR A 35 3.28 -2.02 -17.33
CA TYR A 35 3.67 -2.23 -15.94
C TYR A 35 3.13 -3.55 -15.42
N THR A 36 3.98 -4.33 -14.78
CA THR A 36 3.51 -5.45 -13.98
C THR A 36 3.05 -4.89 -12.64
N LYS A 37 1.77 -5.03 -12.34
CA LYS A 37 1.26 -4.76 -11.01
C LYS A 37 1.80 -5.82 -10.06
N VAL A 38 2.34 -5.38 -8.94
CA VAL A 38 2.90 -6.25 -7.91
C VAL A 38 2.04 -6.13 -6.66
N SER A 39 1.55 -7.26 -6.17
CA SER A 39 0.90 -7.35 -4.87
C SER A 39 1.94 -7.58 -3.77
N TYR A 40 1.57 -7.36 -2.51
CA TYR A 40 2.43 -7.64 -1.37
C TYR A 40 2.92 -9.11 -1.38
N ALA A 41 2.02 -10.06 -1.61
CA ALA A 41 2.35 -11.48 -1.69
C ALA A 41 3.25 -11.84 -2.89
N GLY A 42 3.27 -11.01 -3.93
CA GLY A 42 4.12 -11.18 -5.12
C GLY A 42 5.54 -10.61 -4.98
N ILE A 43 5.83 -9.89 -3.90
CA ILE A 43 7.17 -9.37 -3.62
C ILE A 43 8.02 -10.51 -3.03
N GLY A 44 9.22 -10.70 -3.60
CA GLY A 44 10.18 -11.69 -3.08
C GLY A 44 10.59 -11.40 -1.63
N THR A 45 11.01 -12.44 -0.94
CA THR A 45 11.45 -12.36 0.47
C THR A 45 12.96 -12.24 0.61
N GLU A 46 13.67 -12.16 -0.49
CA GLU A 46 15.13 -12.01 -0.49
C GLU A 46 15.53 -10.63 0.08
N THR A 47 16.55 -10.63 0.90
CA THR A 47 17.14 -9.40 1.45
C THR A 47 18.09 -8.71 0.46
N GLU A 48 18.62 -9.48 -0.47
CA GLU A 48 19.44 -9.00 -1.59
C GLU A 48 18.92 -9.63 -2.87
N TRP A 49 18.59 -8.80 -3.86
CA TRP A 49 18.16 -9.31 -5.15
C TRP A 49 18.58 -8.38 -6.29
N THR A 50 18.92 -8.98 -7.41
CA THR A 50 19.25 -8.30 -8.64
C THR A 50 18.14 -8.46 -9.64
N ARG A 51 17.71 -7.37 -10.27
CA ARG A 51 16.73 -7.35 -11.34
C ARG A 51 17.24 -6.53 -12.50
N TYR A 52 16.80 -6.93 -13.67
CA TYR A 52 17.06 -6.16 -14.88
C TYR A 52 15.87 -5.25 -15.17
N TYR A 53 16.18 -4.01 -15.48
CA TYR A 53 15.18 -3.00 -15.79
C TYR A 53 15.32 -2.53 -17.22
N ASN A 54 14.21 -2.14 -17.82
CA ASN A 54 14.23 -1.40 -19.05
C ASN A 54 14.74 0.00 -18.81
N GLU A 55 15.51 0.51 -19.78
CA GLU A 55 15.89 1.92 -19.80
C GLU A 55 14.63 2.80 -19.81
N ASN A 56 14.60 3.80 -18.95
CA ASN A 56 13.52 4.78 -18.91
C ASN A 56 14.07 6.17 -18.63
N THR A 57 13.26 7.18 -18.94
CA THR A 57 13.64 8.58 -18.78
C THR A 57 13.08 9.13 -17.47
N ASN A 58 13.56 10.33 -17.10
CA ASN A 58 13.09 11.09 -15.94
C ASN A 58 11.70 11.74 -16.20
N HIS A 59 10.74 10.97 -16.68
CA HIS A 59 9.35 11.41 -16.82
C HIS A 59 8.51 10.98 -15.60
N ALA A 60 7.27 11.45 -15.52
CA ALA A 60 6.34 11.13 -14.45
C ALA A 60 6.18 9.61 -14.18
N ASN A 61 6.57 8.79 -15.15
CA ASN A 61 6.51 7.32 -15.08
C ASN A 61 7.88 6.66 -14.97
N HIS A 62 8.86 7.29 -14.31
CA HIS A 62 10.16 6.67 -14.07
C HIS A 62 10.05 5.47 -13.12
N SER A 63 11.04 4.58 -13.19
CA SER A 63 11.08 3.38 -12.34
C SER A 63 11.17 3.73 -10.87
N GLN A 64 10.38 3.04 -10.09
CA GLN A 64 10.37 3.11 -8.63
C GLN A 64 10.67 1.74 -8.04
N LEU A 65 11.24 1.73 -6.86
CA LEU A 65 11.39 0.55 -6.03
C LEU A 65 10.24 0.48 -5.05
N LEU A 66 9.51 -0.62 -5.07
CA LEU A 66 8.50 -0.95 -4.08
C LEU A 66 9.10 -1.89 -3.05
N VAL A 67 9.09 -1.49 -1.80
CA VAL A 67 9.61 -2.26 -0.68
C VAL A 67 8.44 -2.70 0.20
N ALA A 68 8.24 -4.00 0.32
CA ALA A 68 7.33 -4.57 1.30
C ALA A 68 8.03 -4.72 2.65
N ALA A 69 7.37 -4.33 3.71
CA ALA A 69 7.88 -4.46 5.06
C ALA A 69 6.78 -4.86 6.04
N THR A 70 7.18 -5.51 7.13
CA THR A 70 6.29 -5.83 8.23
C THR A 70 6.74 -5.08 9.48
N ILE A 71 5.81 -4.35 10.09
CA ILE A 71 6.07 -3.58 11.31
C ILE A 71 6.26 -4.55 12.48
N LYS A 72 7.36 -4.38 13.20
CA LYS A 72 7.72 -5.19 14.36
C LYS A 72 7.56 -4.39 15.66
N ALA A 73 7.18 -5.08 16.72
CA ALA A 73 7.18 -4.51 18.08
C ALA A 73 8.54 -4.76 18.72
N SER A 74 9.26 -3.69 19.06
CA SER A 74 10.51 -3.80 19.81
C SER A 74 10.21 -3.91 21.31
N SER A 75 10.89 -4.83 22.00
CA SER A 75 10.73 -5.03 23.43
C SER A 75 11.27 -3.88 24.29
N ASP A 76 12.25 -3.13 23.76
CA ASP A 76 12.86 -1.96 24.42
C ASP A 76 12.35 -0.63 23.83
N GLY A 77 11.51 -0.69 22.80
CA GLY A 77 10.99 0.47 22.07
C GLY A 77 12.04 1.22 21.24
N LEU A 78 13.26 0.72 21.13
CA LEU A 78 14.39 1.40 20.49
C LEU A 78 15.06 0.55 19.41
N THR A 79 15.21 -0.74 19.66
CA THR A 79 15.96 -1.66 18.79
C THR A 79 15.06 -2.73 18.24
N ILE A 80 14.92 -2.83 16.92
CA ILE A 80 14.13 -3.85 16.25
C ILE A 80 15.05 -4.99 15.82
N ASN A 81 14.72 -6.20 16.23
CA ASN A 81 15.40 -7.41 15.82
C ASN A 81 14.53 -8.18 14.81
N PRO A 82 15.13 -8.96 13.90
CA PRO A 82 14.38 -9.78 12.95
C PRO A 82 13.41 -10.77 13.59
N THR A 83 13.71 -11.18 14.82
CA THR A 83 12.91 -12.12 15.62
C THR A 83 11.81 -11.47 16.45
N ASP A 84 11.76 -10.15 16.50
CA ASP A 84 10.70 -9.46 17.23
C ASP A 84 9.33 -9.79 16.64
N PRO A 85 8.28 -9.88 17.49
CA PRO A 85 6.95 -10.17 17.02
C PRO A 85 6.44 -9.04 16.09
N THR A 86 5.54 -9.40 15.18
CA THR A 86 4.80 -8.39 14.43
C THR A 86 3.92 -7.58 15.37
N ILE A 87 3.69 -6.31 15.05
CA ILE A 87 2.78 -5.45 15.82
C ILE A 87 1.33 -5.94 15.76
N GLY A 88 1.01 -6.82 14.79
CA GLY A 88 -0.33 -7.24 14.49
C GLY A 88 -1.12 -6.19 13.71
N ASP A 89 -2.44 -6.29 13.79
CA ASP A 89 -3.35 -5.38 13.10
C ASP A 89 -3.34 -3.99 13.75
N LEU A 90 -3.05 -2.98 12.95
CA LEU A 90 -3.00 -1.59 13.37
C LEU A 90 -3.97 -0.74 12.54
N ALA A 91 -4.75 0.10 13.18
CA ALA A 91 -5.63 1.06 12.55
C ALA A 91 -5.20 2.49 12.88
N LYS A 92 -5.33 3.40 11.91
CA LYS A 92 -5.19 4.83 12.13
C LYS A 92 -6.45 5.54 11.68
N PHE A 93 -7.03 6.29 12.59
CA PHE A 93 -8.18 7.15 12.31
C PHE A 93 -7.89 8.57 12.83
N GLY A 94 -7.98 9.53 11.94
CA GLY A 94 -7.52 10.88 12.24
C GLY A 94 -6.04 10.89 12.67
N PRO A 95 -5.68 11.55 13.79
CA PRO A 95 -4.30 11.60 14.29
C PRO A 95 -3.91 10.38 15.14
N THR A 96 -4.83 9.49 15.49
CA THR A 96 -4.65 8.46 16.51
C THR A 96 -4.45 7.08 15.89
N TYR A 97 -3.54 6.32 16.49
CA TYR A 97 -3.28 4.92 16.17
C TYR A 97 -3.91 4.02 17.24
N TYR A 98 -4.45 2.90 16.80
CA TYR A 98 -5.14 1.91 17.63
C TYR A 98 -4.71 0.50 17.22
N THR A 99 -4.75 -0.45 18.15
CA THR A 99 -4.90 -1.85 17.73
C THR A 99 -6.27 -2.01 17.07
N LYS A 100 -6.43 -3.01 16.21
CA LYS A 100 -7.74 -3.31 15.60
C LYS A 100 -8.83 -3.47 16.66
N ASP A 101 -8.49 -4.19 17.73
CA ASP A 101 -9.41 -4.50 18.81
C ASP A 101 -9.90 -3.25 19.55
N ASP A 102 -8.99 -2.36 19.90
CA ASP A 102 -9.31 -1.08 20.54
C ASP A 102 -10.12 -0.19 19.59
N PHE A 103 -9.75 -0.13 18.31
CA PHE A 103 -10.47 0.67 17.33
C PHE A 103 -11.90 0.22 17.17
N LEU A 104 -12.11 -1.08 16.94
CA LEU A 104 -13.48 -1.62 16.83
C LEU A 104 -14.27 -1.48 18.13
N THR A 105 -13.62 -1.52 19.29
CA THR A 105 -14.26 -1.25 20.57
C THR A 105 -14.75 0.20 20.69
N VAL A 106 -13.95 1.16 20.25
CA VAL A 106 -14.33 2.58 20.20
C VAL A 106 -15.56 2.76 19.31
N VAL A 107 -15.52 2.23 18.09
CA VAL A 107 -16.63 2.33 17.13
C VAL A 107 -17.91 1.67 17.68
N ALA A 108 -17.78 0.48 18.26
CA ALA A 108 -18.92 -0.24 18.83
C ALA A 108 -19.56 0.53 19.98
N ASN A 109 -18.76 1.12 20.86
CA ASN A 109 -19.27 1.93 21.97
C ASN A 109 -20.06 3.16 21.47
N GLU A 110 -19.62 3.78 20.38
CA GLU A 110 -20.36 4.90 19.80
C GLU A 110 -21.71 4.46 19.18
N VAL A 111 -21.77 3.28 18.58
CA VAL A 111 -23.04 2.70 18.10
C VAL A 111 -23.93 2.31 19.27
N ALA A 112 -23.37 1.66 20.30
CA ALA A 112 -24.13 1.29 21.50
C ALA A 112 -24.73 2.49 22.23
N ALA A 113 -24.01 3.64 22.25
CA ALA A 113 -24.50 4.89 22.83
C ALA A 113 -25.74 5.45 22.13
N LEU A 114 -26.05 5.01 20.90
CA LEU A 114 -27.29 5.32 20.19
C LEU A 114 -28.45 4.40 20.59
N GLY A 115 -28.24 3.53 21.57
CA GLY A 115 -29.28 2.58 22.06
C GLY A 115 -29.42 1.33 21.18
N VAL A 116 -28.49 1.08 20.26
CA VAL A 116 -28.53 -0.10 19.39
C VAL A 116 -28.24 -1.37 20.19
N THR A 117 -29.13 -2.38 20.02
CA THR A 117 -29.00 -3.70 20.65
C THR A 117 -29.07 -4.82 19.61
N VAL A 118 -28.43 -5.94 19.97
CA VAL A 118 -28.38 -7.17 19.18
C VAL A 118 -28.54 -8.35 20.12
N GLY A 119 -29.62 -9.14 19.93
CA GLY A 119 -29.91 -10.28 20.79
C GLY A 119 -30.15 -9.90 22.26
N GLY A 120 -30.73 -8.73 22.53
CA GLY A 120 -31.02 -8.24 23.88
C GLY A 120 -29.86 -7.64 24.63
N VAL A 121 -28.65 -7.52 23.98
CA VAL A 121 -27.47 -6.91 24.58
C VAL A 121 -27.03 -5.68 23.77
N ALA A 122 -26.22 -4.80 24.40
CA ALA A 122 -25.69 -3.64 23.70
C ALA A 122 -24.82 -4.08 22.52
N PHE A 123 -24.84 -3.29 21.45
CA PHE A 123 -23.99 -3.50 20.28
C PHE A 123 -22.50 -3.56 20.67
N ASP A 124 -21.77 -4.52 20.16
CA ASP A 124 -20.37 -4.70 20.47
C ASP A 124 -19.48 -4.90 19.22
N LYS A 125 -18.17 -4.94 19.43
CA LYS A 125 -17.18 -5.05 18.35
C LYS A 125 -17.27 -6.34 17.53
N SER A 126 -17.87 -7.42 18.03
CA SER A 126 -18.06 -8.66 17.27
C SER A 126 -19.02 -8.49 16.10
N CYS A 127 -19.84 -7.43 16.15
CA CYS A 127 -20.72 -7.03 15.06
C CYS A 127 -20.02 -6.27 13.94
N LEU A 128 -18.72 -5.98 14.07
CA LEU A 128 -17.96 -5.12 13.17
C LEU A 128 -16.79 -5.86 12.50
N VAL A 129 -16.47 -5.43 11.29
CA VAL A 129 -15.28 -5.84 10.54
C VAL A 129 -14.65 -4.64 9.85
N ILE A 130 -13.34 -4.68 9.62
CA ILE A 130 -12.65 -3.74 8.75
C ILE A 130 -12.59 -4.37 7.36
N LYS A 131 -12.93 -3.61 6.34
CA LYS A 131 -12.89 -4.03 4.94
C LYS A 131 -12.04 -3.09 4.12
N ALA A 132 -11.31 -3.64 3.17
CA ALA A 132 -10.57 -2.88 2.18
C ALA A 132 -11.51 -2.02 1.31
N LYS A 133 -11.03 -0.86 0.92
CA LYS A 133 -11.63 0.05 -0.04
C LYS A 133 -10.66 0.20 -1.21
N THR A 134 -11.11 0.71 -2.32
CA THR A 134 -10.22 1.00 -3.45
C THR A 134 -9.07 1.91 -3.03
N GLY A 135 -7.85 1.54 -3.38
CA GLY A 135 -6.63 2.19 -2.92
C GLY A 135 -6.17 1.63 -1.57
N PHE A 136 -5.51 2.46 -0.77
CA PHE A 136 -4.90 2.07 0.51
C PHE A 136 -5.77 2.37 1.73
N TYR A 137 -7.04 2.75 1.52
CA TYR A 137 -7.98 2.98 2.59
C TYR A 137 -8.84 1.76 2.89
N SER A 138 -9.35 1.74 4.11
CA SER A 138 -10.30 0.76 4.60
C SER A 138 -11.49 1.45 5.26
N TYR A 139 -12.53 0.71 5.56
CA TYR A 139 -13.73 1.21 6.23
C TYR A 139 -14.26 0.19 7.22
N VAL A 140 -15.02 0.66 8.21
CA VAL A 140 -15.71 -0.22 9.14
C VAL A 140 -17.07 -0.62 8.56
N ALA A 141 -17.35 -1.91 8.57
CA ALA A 141 -18.59 -2.49 8.09
C ALA A 141 -19.22 -3.40 9.14
N LEU A 142 -20.49 -3.70 8.97
CA LEU A 142 -21.15 -4.77 9.72
C LEU A 142 -20.54 -6.13 9.34
N ALA A 143 -20.32 -6.96 10.35
CA ALA A 143 -20.06 -8.38 10.14
C ALA A 143 -21.28 -9.05 9.47
N SER A 144 -21.05 -10.21 8.84
CA SER A 144 -22.15 -10.96 8.25
C SER A 144 -23.15 -11.38 9.33
N ALA A 145 -24.44 -11.24 9.06
CA ALA A 145 -25.53 -11.75 9.89
C ALA A 145 -25.65 -11.13 11.30
N VAL A 146 -25.61 -9.79 11.40
CA VAL A 146 -25.97 -9.09 12.63
C VAL A 146 -27.50 -9.09 12.78
N ALA A 147 -28.01 -9.72 13.84
CA ALA A 147 -29.43 -9.82 14.14
C ALA A 147 -29.85 -8.67 15.09
N PHE A 148 -30.22 -7.52 14.55
CA PHE A 148 -30.68 -6.39 15.32
C PHE A 148 -32.05 -6.67 15.99
N ASP A 149 -32.25 -6.18 17.20
CA ASP A 149 -33.49 -6.33 17.92
C ASP A 149 -34.62 -5.44 17.33
N ASP A 150 -34.26 -4.33 16.69
CA ASP A 150 -35.14 -3.44 15.94
C ASP A 150 -34.63 -3.26 14.52
N PRO A 151 -35.45 -3.41 13.47
CA PRO A 151 -35.05 -3.15 12.09
C PRO A 151 -34.49 -1.74 11.85
N ALA A 152 -34.91 -0.74 12.63
CA ALA A 152 -34.39 0.63 12.53
C ALA A 152 -32.92 0.74 12.98
N PHE A 153 -32.44 -0.17 13.81
CA PHE A 153 -31.05 -0.16 14.31
C PHE A 153 -30.01 -0.39 13.20
N GLN A 154 -30.36 -1.18 12.18
CA GLN A 154 -29.49 -1.37 11.05
C GLN A 154 -29.19 -0.05 10.32
N ALA A 155 -30.22 0.74 10.02
CA ALA A 155 -30.07 2.03 9.35
C ALA A 155 -29.28 3.02 10.22
N THR A 156 -29.59 3.07 11.53
CA THR A 156 -28.89 3.90 12.51
C THR A 156 -27.39 3.53 12.56
N THR A 157 -27.09 2.23 12.61
CA THR A 157 -25.72 1.73 12.64
C THR A 157 -24.97 2.09 11.35
N LEU A 158 -25.55 1.82 10.18
CA LEU A 158 -24.92 2.14 8.90
C LEU A 158 -24.63 3.64 8.74
N ALA A 159 -25.57 4.50 9.21
CA ALA A 159 -25.34 5.94 9.20
C ALA A 159 -24.15 6.34 10.10
N LYS A 160 -24.00 5.69 11.27
CA LYS A 160 -22.86 5.94 12.15
C LYS A 160 -21.54 5.40 11.58
N LEU A 161 -21.56 4.21 10.98
CA LEU A 161 -20.36 3.62 10.39
C LEU A 161 -19.81 4.41 9.19
N ALA A 162 -20.63 5.23 8.54
CA ALA A 162 -20.18 6.13 7.47
C ALA A 162 -19.14 7.16 7.95
N ASP A 163 -19.08 7.45 9.26
CA ASP A 163 -18.04 8.31 9.85
C ASP A 163 -16.65 7.66 9.79
N TYR A 164 -16.57 6.35 9.57
CA TYR A 164 -15.35 5.53 9.57
C TYR A 164 -15.05 4.93 8.18
N ASP A 165 -15.16 5.75 7.15
CA ASP A 165 -15.04 5.32 5.75
C ASP A 165 -13.62 5.44 5.18
N ASP A 166 -12.73 6.22 5.79
CA ASP A 166 -11.36 6.42 5.32
C ASP A 166 -10.35 6.19 6.46
N ILE A 167 -10.17 4.93 6.82
CA ILE A 167 -9.17 4.53 7.81
C ILE A 167 -7.94 3.95 7.11
N LEU A 168 -6.75 4.13 7.68
CA LEU A 168 -5.57 3.39 7.28
C LEU A 168 -5.46 2.14 8.15
N PHE A 169 -5.38 0.98 7.51
CA PHE A 169 -5.37 -0.30 8.22
C PHE A 169 -4.23 -1.19 7.73
N TRP A 170 -3.28 -1.47 8.61
CA TRP A 170 -2.15 -2.37 8.38
C TRP A 170 -2.50 -3.75 8.92
N GLU A 171 -2.92 -4.65 8.06
CA GLU A 171 -3.18 -6.03 8.42
C GLU A 171 -1.85 -6.76 8.70
N ASP A 172 -1.74 -7.40 9.86
CA ASP A 172 -0.49 -8.04 10.34
C ASP A 172 0.74 -7.11 10.31
N GLY A 173 0.53 -5.79 10.35
CA GLY A 173 1.60 -4.80 10.25
C GLY A 173 2.25 -4.69 8.87
N LYS A 174 1.62 -5.19 7.82
CA LYS A 174 2.15 -5.15 6.45
C LYS A 174 2.05 -3.75 5.85
N ALA A 175 3.13 -3.30 5.24
CA ALA A 175 3.25 -1.96 4.68
C ALA A 175 4.08 -1.94 3.39
N TYR A 176 3.78 -0.96 2.53
CA TYR A 176 4.60 -0.62 1.39
C TYR A 176 5.36 0.68 1.62
N PHE A 177 6.55 0.73 1.04
CA PHE A 177 7.35 1.94 0.91
C PHE A 177 7.80 2.08 -0.52
N PHE A 178 7.78 3.31 -1.02
CA PHE A 178 8.19 3.63 -2.38
C PHE A 178 9.42 4.52 -2.35
N THR A 179 10.37 4.26 -3.24
CA THR A 179 11.49 5.14 -3.48
C THR A 179 11.82 5.21 -4.96
N HIS A 180 12.29 6.35 -5.39
CA HIS A 180 12.72 6.55 -6.77
C HIS A 180 14.12 5.97 -6.98
N VAL A 181 14.39 5.49 -8.19
CA VAL A 181 15.74 5.15 -8.59
C VAL A 181 16.42 6.43 -9.09
N GLU A 182 17.36 6.94 -8.31
CA GLU A 182 18.12 8.14 -8.65
C GLU A 182 19.30 7.80 -9.56
N HIS A 183 19.52 8.60 -10.61
CA HIS A 183 20.66 8.46 -11.50
C HIS A 183 21.78 9.43 -11.14
N PHE A 184 21.49 10.73 -11.11
CA PHE A 184 22.48 11.75 -10.73
C PHE A 184 22.05 12.56 -9.49
N GLY A 185 21.01 12.13 -8.80
CA GLY A 185 20.46 12.81 -7.63
C GLY A 185 19.43 13.89 -7.96
N PRO A 186 18.69 14.35 -6.94
CA PRO A 186 17.50 15.17 -7.11
C PRO A 186 17.75 16.54 -7.77
N ASP A 187 18.96 17.05 -7.66
CA ASP A 187 19.33 18.37 -8.20
C ASP A 187 19.77 18.33 -9.68
N ALA A 188 19.79 17.15 -10.29
CA ALA A 188 20.28 16.98 -11.66
C ALA A 188 19.23 17.30 -12.75
N GLY A 189 18.08 17.84 -12.39
CA GLY A 189 17.02 18.21 -13.33
C GLY A 189 16.50 16.99 -14.10
N VAL A 190 16.52 17.03 -15.41
CA VAL A 190 16.02 15.95 -16.27
C VAL A 190 16.79 14.63 -16.15
N ASN A 191 17.95 14.64 -15.51
CA ASN A 191 18.77 13.46 -15.27
C ASN A 191 18.70 12.96 -13.82
N ALA A 192 17.82 13.55 -13.01
CA ALA A 192 17.73 13.19 -11.58
C ALA A 192 17.32 11.74 -11.38
N PHE A 193 16.32 11.28 -12.13
CA PHE A 193 15.73 9.96 -12.00
C PHE A 193 15.77 9.22 -13.34
N GLY A 194 15.50 7.94 -13.29
CA GLY A 194 15.45 7.11 -14.48
C GLY A 194 16.55 6.05 -14.51
N ILE A 195 16.41 5.13 -15.44
CA ILE A 195 17.36 4.02 -15.60
C ILE A 195 18.00 4.14 -16.95
N VAL A 196 19.33 4.21 -16.94
CA VAL A 196 20.18 4.33 -18.13
C VAL A 196 20.83 2.98 -18.41
N ARG A 197 20.86 2.59 -19.71
CA ARG A 197 21.46 1.31 -20.10
C ARG A 197 22.92 1.20 -19.70
N ASN A 198 23.37 -0.03 -19.47
CA ASN A 198 24.74 -0.36 -19.08
C ASN A 198 25.18 0.26 -17.74
N HIS A 199 24.23 0.64 -16.89
CA HIS A 199 24.52 1.07 -15.53
C HIS A 199 24.05 0.00 -14.53
N TYR A 200 24.77 -0.07 -13.43
CA TYR A 200 24.41 -0.84 -12.25
C TYR A 200 23.99 0.15 -11.16
N TYR A 201 22.83 -0.07 -10.58
CA TYR A 201 22.29 0.73 -9.49
C TYR A 201 22.31 -0.12 -8.22
N GLU A 202 22.99 0.36 -7.21
CA GLU A 202 22.99 -0.23 -5.89
C GLU A 202 22.16 0.66 -4.97
N ILE A 203 21.07 0.10 -4.44
CA ILE A 203 20.15 0.82 -3.57
C ILE A 203 20.24 0.22 -2.17
N THR A 204 20.71 1.02 -1.22
CA THR A 204 20.79 0.63 0.19
C THR A 204 19.74 1.38 1.00
N ILE A 205 18.86 0.65 1.68
CA ILE A 205 17.87 1.23 2.58
C ILE A 205 18.51 1.39 3.96
N ASN A 206 18.88 2.61 4.32
CA ASN A 206 19.51 2.93 5.58
C ASN A 206 18.52 3.21 6.71
N SER A 207 17.35 3.70 6.37
CA SER A 207 16.30 4.02 7.35
C SER A 207 14.94 4.06 6.67
N ILE A 208 13.91 3.84 7.47
CA ILE A 208 12.51 3.95 7.05
C ILE A 208 11.84 4.94 8.00
N ALA A 209 11.19 5.96 7.45
CA ALA A 209 10.44 6.94 8.21
C ALA A 209 8.93 6.64 8.14
N GLY A 210 8.28 6.57 9.32
CA GLY A 210 6.85 6.31 9.41
C GLY A 210 6.45 4.85 9.21
N LEU A 211 5.16 4.61 9.06
CA LEU A 211 4.58 3.26 8.96
C LEU A 211 4.37 2.77 7.53
N GLY A 212 4.69 3.61 6.53
CA GLY A 212 4.45 3.28 5.13
C GLY A 212 2.96 3.25 4.75
N THR A 213 2.70 2.88 3.51
CA THR A 213 1.33 2.69 3.00
C THR A 213 0.79 1.34 3.48
N PRO A 214 -0.41 1.29 4.06
CA PRO A 214 -0.97 0.04 4.54
C PRO A 214 -1.30 -0.92 3.39
N VAL A 215 -1.21 -2.20 3.68
CA VAL A 215 -1.66 -3.30 2.80
C VAL A 215 -2.96 -3.81 3.36
N SER A 216 -4.06 -3.53 2.68
CA SER A 216 -5.41 -3.96 3.09
C SER A 216 -5.80 -5.32 2.50
N ASP A 217 -5.21 -5.70 1.37
CA ASP A 217 -5.27 -7.04 0.79
C ASP A 217 -3.90 -7.36 0.15
N GLU A 218 -3.24 -8.39 0.66
CA GLU A 218 -1.90 -8.76 0.19
C GLU A 218 -1.87 -9.34 -1.23
N ASN A 219 -3.02 -9.76 -1.74
CA ASN A 219 -3.16 -10.35 -3.08
C ASN A 219 -3.61 -9.33 -4.13
N GLU A 220 -4.15 -8.18 -3.71
CA GLU A 220 -4.48 -7.13 -4.65
C GLU A 220 -3.23 -6.41 -5.14
N PRO A 221 -3.13 -6.17 -6.46
CA PRO A 221 -2.02 -5.40 -7.01
C PRO A 221 -2.04 -3.97 -6.50
N GLU A 222 -0.88 -3.48 -6.03
CA GLU A 222 -0.74 -2.07 -5.67
C GLU A 222 -0.89 -1.18 -6.91
N VAL A 223 -1.67 -0.12 -6.77
CA VAL A 223 -1.83 0.92 -7.80
C VAL A 223 -0.99 2.11 -7.38
N ILE A 224 0.14 2.27 -8.05
CA ILE A 224 1.07 3.39 -7.87
C ILE A 224 0.63 4.58 -8.73
#